data_7856110c5dfd526de7e35b635e954b3d
#
_entry.id   7856110c5dfd526de7e35b635e954b3d
#
_cell.length_a   1.000
_cell.length_b   1.000
_cell.length_c   1.000
_cell.angle_alpha   90.00
_cell.angle_beta   90.00
_cell.angle_gamma   90.00
#
_symmetry.space_group_name_H-M   'P 1'
#
loop_
_entity.id
_entity.type
_entity.pdbx_description
1 polymer ?
#
loop_
_entity_poly.entity_id
_entity_poly.type
_entity_poly.pdbx_seq_one_letter_code
_entity_poly.pdbx_strand_id
1 'polypeptide(L)'
;TKNFPEILPYYEGFKGDIIKTTFVNKDDGKTYLKYIFKGKYQLISSDTIRITELPVGYWTTNFKEDLESLMDDKKRKPIIRGFQDDSTDATVDFKIKFVPGVLSELMCKKVDDNINMLEKVLKLKTTRSTSNMYLFDEKQQLHKYHTVEDIIKKYYPIRLMGYKDRKEYILKALSRTIAILSNKARFIKEQCDDTLDLRKKKKGVV
;
A
#
# COMPACT_ATOMS: atom_id res chain seq x y z
N THR A 1 4.46 -18.07 -21.65
CA THR A 1 3.95 -16.95 -20.86
C THR A 1 3.79 -17.43 -19.43
N LYS A 2 4.70 -17.02 -18.52
CA LYS A 2 4.52 -17.29 -17.08
C LYS A 2 3.29 -16.51 -16.63
N ASN A 3 2.31 -17.22 -16.09
CA ASN A 3 1.17 -16.60 -15.46
C ASN A 3 1.68 -15.78 -14.25
N PHE A 4 1.18 -14.56 -14.10
CA PHE A 4 1.46 -13.78 -12.91
C PHE A 4 0.85 -14.48 -11.69
N PRO A 5 1.52 -14.46 -10.51
CA PRO A 5 0.87 -14.85 -9.28
C PRO A 5 -0.33 -13.94 -9.01
N GLU A 6 -1.24 -14.37 -8.16
CA GLU A 6 -2.36 -13.53 -7.78
C GLU A 6 -1.87 -12.24 -7.12
N ILE A 7 -2.25 -11.10 -7.73
CA ILE A 7 -1.86 -9.77 -7.25
C ILE A 7 -3.01 -9.21 -6.44
N LEU A 8 -2.80 -9.09 -5.12
CA LEU A 8 -3.71 -8.44 -4.19
C LEU A 8 -3.25 -7.00 -3.92
N PRO A 9 -4.17 -6.08 -3.60
CA PRO A 9 -3.79 -4.75 -3.14
C PRO A 9 -2.90 -4.84 -1.89
N TYR A 10 -1.83 -4.05 -1.86
CA TYR A 10 -0.91 -3.99 -0.74
C TYR A 10 -1.04 -2.66 0.00
N TYR A 11 -1.12 -2.74 1.32
CA TYR A 11 -1.08 -1.59 2.22
C TYR A 11 -0.08 -1.86 3.32
N GLU A 12 0.88 -0.95 3.49
CA GLU A 12 1.92 -1.06 4.52
C GLU A 12 1.31 -1.14 5.91
N GLY A 13 1.71 -2.14 6.69
CA GLY A 13 1.28 -2.33 8.07
C GLY A 13 -0.13 -2.89 8.25
N PHE A 14 -0.96 -3.03 7.20
CA PHE A 14 -2.30 -3.60 7.32
C PHE A 14 -2.26 -5.09 7.63
N LYS A 15 -2.92 -5.49 8.73
CA LYS A 15 -2.95 -6.87 9.25
C LYS A 15 -4.30 -7.56 9.07
N GLY A 16 -5.28 -6.86 8.49
CA GLY A 16 -6.62 -7.41 8.20
C GLY A 16 -6.63 -8.32 6.98
N ASP A 17 -7.81 -8.81 6.62
CA ASP A 17 -7.99 -9.73 5.51
C ASP A 17 -8.41 -8.97 4.24
N ILE A 18 -7.87 -9.40 3.09
CA ILE A 18 -8.22 -8.88 1.77
C ILE A 18 -8.88 -10.00 0.97
N ILE A 19 -10.15 -9.84 0.65
CA ILE A 19 -10.94 -10.84 -0.07
C ILE A 19 -11.22 -10.31 -1.47
N LYS A 20 -10.83 -11.09 -2.48
CA LYS A 20 -11.12 -10.81 -3.88
C LYS A 20 -12.50 -11.34 -4.24
N THR A 21 -13.32 -10.50 -4.82
CA THR A 21 -14.64 -10.86 -5.34
C THR A 21 -14.90 -10.14 -6.66
N THR A 22 -15.99 -10.44 -7.31
CA THR A 22 -16.40 -9.78 -8.55
C THR A 22 -17.74 -9.10 -8.39
N PHE A 23 -18.00 -8.08 -9.17
CA PHE A 23 -19.34 -7.47 -9.28
C PHE A 23 -19.60 -7.05 -10.73
N VAL A 24 -20.86 -7.02 -11.10
CA VAL A 24 -21.31 -6.49 -12.38
C VAL A 24 -21.63 -5.01 -12.20
N ASN A 25 -20.97 -4.16 -12.96
CA ASN A 25 -21.29 -2.73 -12.98
C ASN A 25 -22.60 -2.52 -13.74
N LYS A 26 -23.52 -1.77 -13.13
CA LYS A 26 -24.84 -1.52 -13.69
C LYS A 26 -24.82 -0.58 -14.90
N ASP A 27 -23.79 0.27 -14.98
CA ASP A 27 -23.71 1.32 -16.03
C ASP A 27 -23.22 0.76 -17.38
N ASP A 28 -22.29 -0.20 -17.34
CA ASP A 28 -21.67 -0.76 -18.54
C ASP A 28 -21.89 -2.27 -18.71
N GLY A 29 -22.58 -2.90 -17.77
CA GLY A 29 -22.88 -4.34 -17.77
C GLY A 29 -21.66 -5.26 -17.66
N LYS A 30 -20.47 -4.70 -17.42
CA LYS A 30 -19.21 -5.47 -17.35
C LYS A 30 -18.91 -5.95 -15.95
N THR A 31 -18.25 -7.10 -15.87
CA THR A 31 -17.77 -7.66 -14.62
C THR A 31 -16.41 -7.07 -14.27
N TYR A 32 -16.29 -6.53 -13.07
CA TYR A 32 -15.06 -5.98 -12.51
C TYR A 32 -14.66 -6.71 -11.24
N LEU A 33 -13.37 -6.67 -10.94
CA LEU A 33 -12.86 -7.13 -9.66
C LEU A 33 -13.21 -6.11 -8.56
N LYS A 34 -13.53 -6.65 -7.40
CA LYS A 34 -13.80 -5.90 -6.18
C LYS A 34 -13.01 -6.53 -5.04
N TYR A 35 -12.35 -5.73 -4.28
CA TYR A 35 -11.63 -6.16 -3.09
C TYR A 35 -12.37 -5.70 -1.84
N ILE A 36 -12.54 -6.61 -0.90
CA ILE A 36 -13.12 -6.35 0.41
C ILE A 36 -11.99 -6.37 1.41
N PHE A 37 -11.80 -5.26 2.12
CA PHE A 37 -10.83 -5.12 3.21
C PHE A 37 -11.58 -5.29 4.51
N LYS A 38 -11.20 -6.28 5.31
CA LYS A 38 -11.80 -6.58 6.60
C LYS A 38 -10.86 -6.21 7.73
N GLY A 39 -11.41 -5.51 8.72
CA GLY A 39 -10.73 -5.33 10.01
C GLY A 39 -10.59 -6.65 10.75
N LYS A 40 -9.80 -6.65 11.81
CA LYS A 40 -9.53 -7.82 12.63
C LYS A 40 -10.08 -7.65 14.04
N TYR A 41 -10.75 -8.66 14.53
CA TYR A 41 -11.27 -8.67 15.90
C TYR A 41 -11.08 -10.03 16.56
N GLN A 42 -11.07 -10.02 17.87
CA GLN A 42 -10.93 -11.22 18.71
C GLN A 42 -12.07 -11.24 19.73
N LEU A 43 -12.65 -12.40 19.97
CA LEU A 43 -13.62 -12.62 21.01
C LEU A 43 -12.90 -12.75 22.34
N ILE A 44 -13.20 -11.89 23.31
CA ILE A 44 -12.65 -11.99 24.68
C ILE A 44 -13.59 -12.75 25.59
N SER A 45 -14.89 -12.45 25.51
CA SER A 45 -15.92 -13.11 26.31
C SER A 45 -17.22 -13.22 25.50
N SER A 46 -18.28 -13.78 26.10
CA SER A 46 -19.61 -13.87 25.48
C SER A 46 -20.17 -12.53 25.00
N ASP A 47 -19.77 -11.42 25.62
CA ASP A 47 -20.31 -10.08 25.37
C ASP A 47 -19.23 -9.03 25.04
N THR A 48 -17.97 -9.46 24.92
CA THR A 48 -16.85 -8.53 24.73
C THR A 48 -15.96 -8.96 23.58
N ILE A 49 -15.66 -8.03 22.67
CA ILE A 49 -14.69 -8.20 21.61
C ILE A 49 -13.55 -7.19 21.73
N ARG A 50 -12.40 -7.54 21.18
CA ARG A 50 -11.26 -6.64 20.99
C ARG A 50 -11.01 -6.47 19.49
N ILE A 51 -10.99 -5.25 19.02
CA ILE A 51 -10.66 -4.91 17.63
C ILE A 51 -9.18 -4.51 17.61
N THR A 52 -8.42 -5.19 16.78
CA THR A 52 -6.96 -5.00 16.64
C THR A 52 -6.58 -4.39 15.30
N GLU A 53 -7.53 -4.30 14.35
CA GLU A 53 -7.31 -3.72 13.04
C GLU A 53 -8.62 -3.16 12.48
N LEU A 54 -8.58 -1.96 11.92
CA LEU A 54 -9.69 -1.36 11.17
C LEU A 54 -9.51 -1.57 9.67
N PRO A 55 -10.59 -1.59 8.89
CA PRO A 55 -10.47 -1.69 7.44
C PRO A 55 -9.78 -0.48 6.83
N VAL A 56 -9.05 -0.70 5.75
CA VAL A 56 -8.32 0.37 5.05
C VAL A 56 -9.23 1.54 4.68
N GLY A 57 -8.81 2.75 5.06
CA GLY A 57 -9.55 3.99 4.82
C GLY A 57 -10.65 4.30 5.83
N TYR A 58 -10.72 3.56 6.93
CA TYR A 58 -11.61 3.83 8.05
C TYR A 58 -10.79 4.21 9.29
N TRP A 59 -10.90 5.48 9.70
CA TRP A 59 -10.06 6.05 10.74
C TRP A 59 -10.59 5.79 12.15
N THR A 60 -9.70 5.71 13.12
CA THR A 60 -10.02 5.49 14.55
C THR A 60 -11.00 6.52 15.10
N THR A 61 -10.87 7.79 14.72
CA THR A 61 -11.79 8.87 15.11
C THR A 61 -13.22 8.60 14.64
N ASN A 62 -13.39 8.29 13.35
CA ASN A 62 -14.72 7.98 12.81
C ASN A 62 -15.31 6.71 13.42
N PHE A 63 -14.45 5.72 13.71
CA PHE A 63 -14.89 4.50 14.37
C PHE A 63 -15.41 4.79 15.79
N LYS A 64 -14.74 5.64 16.53
CA LYS A 64 -15.16 6.09 17.87
C LYS A 64 -16.52 6.79 17.84
N GLU A 65 -16.72 7.73 16.92
CA GLU A 65 -18.00 8.41 16.70
C GLU A 65 -19.14 7.42 16.39
N ASP A 66 -18.85 6.43 15.55
CA ASP A 66 -19.81 5.36 15.23
C ASP A 66 -20.14 4.51 16.46
N LEU A 67 -19.16 4.19 17.32
CA LEU A 67 -19.40 3.45 18.57
C LEU A 67 -20.25 4.27 19.55
N GLU A 68 -19.97 5.56 19.69
CA GLU A 68 -20.77 6.46 20.52
C GLU A 68 -22.23 6.53 20.04
N SER A 69 -22.45 6.58 18.73
CA SER A 69 -23.79 6.55 18.16
C SER A 69 -24.55 5.23 18.40
N LEU A 70 -23.82 4.10 18.50
CA LEU A 70 -24.42 2.79 18.83
C LEU A 70 -24.73 2.62 20.32
N MET A 71 -24.15 3.46 21.19
CA MET A 71 -24.45 3.51 22.63
C MET A 71 -25.67 4.36 22.94
N ASP A 72 -25.83 5.51 22.27
CA ASP A 72 -26.86 6.52 22.55
C ASP A 72 -27.76 6.77 21.33
N ASP A 73 -28.26 5.73 20.70
CA ASP A 73 -29.27 5.85 19.63
C ASP A 73 -30.66 6.10 20.23
N LYS A 74 -31.12 7.34 20.17
CA LYS A 74 -32.47 7.75 20.64
C LYS A 74 -33.62 7.00 19.95
N LYS A 75 -33.36 6.33 18.83
CA LYS A 75 -34.38 5.63 18.02
C LYS A 75 -34.33 4.12 18.15
N ARG A 76 -33.25 3.54 18.65
CA ARG A 76 -33.03 2.09 18.73
C ARG A 76 -32.55 1.69 20.13
N LYS A 77 -32.77 0.42 20.48
CA LYS A 77 -32.17 -0.11 21.71
C LYS A 77 -30.64 -0.11 21.58
N PRO A 78 -29.91 0.33 22.63
CA PRO A 78 -28.46 0.35 22.60
C PRO A 78 -27.92 -1.08 22.34
N ILE A 79 -26.96 -1.18 21.45
CA ILE A 79 -26.30 -2.45 21.09
C ILE A 79 -25.05 -2.63 21.97
N ILE A 80 -24.38 -1.53 22.28
CA ILE A 80 -23.13 -1.48 23.03
C ILE A 80 -23.39 -0.85 24.38
N ARG A 81 -22.80 -1.42 25.45
CA ARG A 81 -22.83 -0.87 26.81
C ARG A 81 -21.72 0.15 27.04
N GLY A 82 -20.58 -0.06 26.40
CA GLY A 82 -19.41 0.79 26.53
C GLY A 82 -18.24 0.25 25.73
N PHE A 83 -17.25 1.09 25.53
CA PHE A 83 -16.01 0.72 24.89
C PHE A 83 -14.82 1.39 25.59
N GLN A 84 -13.65 0.80 25.45
CA GLN A 84 -12.36 1.32 25.89
C GLN A 84 -11.48 1.45 24.67
N ASP A 85 -10.84 2.62 24.51
CA ASP A 85 -9.93 2.92 23.42
C ASP A 85 -8.50 2.95 23.97
N ASP A 86 -7.71 1.93 23.67
CA ASP A 86 -6.30 1.79 24.02
C ASP A 86 -5.40 1.97 22.77
N SER A 87 -5.95 2.57 21.71
CA SER A 87 -5.23 2.77 20.44
C SER A 87 -4.10 3.78 20.60
N THR A 88 -3.05 3.61 19.81
CA THR A 88 -1.92 4.54 19.67
C THR A 88 -1.88 5.10 18.25
N ASP A 89 -0.95 5.98 17.95
CA ASP A 89 -0.74 6.51 16.59
C ASP A 89 -0.40 5.43 15.56
N ALA A 90 0.13 4.29 16.01
CA ALA A 90 0.55 3.18 15.16
C ALA A 90 -0.29 1.91 15.28
N THR A 91 -1.12 1.79 16.32
CA THR A 91 -1.86 0.55 16.60
C THR A 91 -3.31 0.82 16.95
N VAL A 92 -4.19 -0.05 16.49
CA VAL A 92 -5.62 -0.05 16.82
C VAL A 92 -5.88 -1.02 17.95
N ASP A 93 -6.55 -0.58 19.03
CA ASP A 93 -6.95 -1.44 20.13
C ASP A 93 -8.23 -0.91 20.79
N PHE A 94 -9.38 -1.44 20.38
CA PHE A 94 -10.68 -1.13 20.98
C PHE A 94 -11.24 -2.36 21.67
N LYS A 95 -11.61 -2.22 22.94
CA LYS A 95 -12.39 -3.23 23.68
C LYS A 95 -13.84 -2.79 23.75
N ILE A 96 -14.74 -3.56 23.17
CA ILE A 96 -16.16 -3.21 23.06
C ILE A 96 -16.97 -4.22 23.85
N LYS A 97 -17.80 -3.71 24.77
CA LYS A 97 -18.72 -4.49 25.58
C LYS A 97 -20.13 -4.31 25.06
N PHE A 98 -20.73 -5.40 24.62
CA PHE A 98 -22.11 -5.46 24.12
C PHE A 98 -23.14 -5.63 25.22
N VAL A 99 -24.38 -5.36 24.90
CA VAL A 99 -25.51 -5.81 25.71
C VAL A 99 -25.61 -7.34 25.67
N PRO A 100 -25.89 -8.03 26.80
CA PRO A 100 -25.95 -9.49 26.86
C PRO A 100 -26.81 -10.10 25.77
N GLY A 101 -26.29 -11.14 25.10
CA GLY A 101 -26.95 -11.87 24.03
C GLY A 101 -26.88 -11.23 22.64
N VAL A 102 -26.63 -9.92 22.54
CA VAL A 102 -26.61 -9.20 21.24
C VAL A 102 -25.41 -9.65 20.39
N LEU A 103 -24.23 -9.83 21.01
CA LEU A 103 -23.03 -10.25 20.28
C LEU A 103 -23.22 -11.59 19.59
N SER A 104 -23.77 -12.58 20.28
CA SER A 104 -24.04 -13.91 19.74
C SER A 104 -25.04 -13.84 18.59
N GLU A 105 -26.09 -13.02 18.72
CA GLU A 105 -27.08 -12.80 17.66
C GLU A 105 -26.44 -12.18 16.41
N LEU A 106 -25.60 -11.17 16.57
CA LEU A 106 -24.92 -10.49 15.45
C LEU A 106 -23.90 -11.40 14.75
N MET A 107 -23.23 -12.27 15.49
CA MET A 107 -22.27 -13.22 14.91
C MET A 107 -22.95 -14.36 14.13
N CYS A 108 -24.10 -14.84 14.60
CA CYS A 108 -24.84 -15.91 13.94
C CYS A 108 -25.50 -15.45 12.64
N LYS A 109 -25.88 -14.18 12.52
CA LYS A 109 -26.53 -13.63 11.32
C LYS A 109 -25.50 -13.33 10.23
N LYS A 110 -25.50 -14.14 9.17
CA LYS A 110 -24.71 -13.85 7.95
C LYS A 110 -25.44 -12.82 7.09
N VAL A 111 -24.71 -11.88 6.54
CA VAL A 111 -25.20 -10.89 5.58
C VAL A 111 -24.90 -11.36 4.15
N ASP A 112 -23.68 -11.85 3.95
CA ASP A 112 -23.17 -12.44 2.71
C ASP A 112 -22.24 -13.61 3.07
N ASP A 113 -21.78 -14.39 2.09
CA ASP A 113 -20.87 -15.53 2.30
C ASP A 113 -19.58 -15.16 3.07
N ASN A 114 -19.17 -13.92 2.93
CA ASN A 114 -17.91 -13.42 3.50
C ASN A 114 -18.09 -12.45 4.68
N ILE A 115 -19.34 -12.14 5.10
CA ILE A 115 -19.61 -11.04 6.03
C ILE A 115 -20.74 -11.41 6.99
N ASN A 116 -20.48 -11.26 8.28
CA ASN A 116 -21.50 -11.39 9.32
C ASN A 116 -22.13 -10.02 9.66
N MET A 117 -23.23 -10.06 10.41
CA MET A 117 -23.94 -8.84 10.81
C MET A 117 -23.13 -7.97 11.76
N LEU A 118 -22.26 -8.55 12.59
CA LEU A 118 -21.34 -7.82 13.47
C LEU A 118 -20.40 -6.92 12.66
N GLU A 119 -19.75 -7.47 11.63
CA GLU A 119 -18.85 -6.72 10.74
C GLU A 119 -19.58 -5.60 9.98
N LYS A 120 -20.86 -5.81 9.67
CA LYS A 120 -21.69 -4.78 9.03
C LYS A 120 -22.04 -3.66 10.00
N VAL A 121 -22.48 -3.99 11.21
CA VAL A 121 -22.89 -3.01 12.24
C VAL A 121 -21.70 -2.16 12.69
N LEU A 122 -20.56 -2.79 12.93
CA LEU A 122 -19.32 -2.09 13.31
C LEU A 122 -18.55 -1.50 12.14
N LYS A 123 -19.09 -1.58 10.92
CA LYS A 123 -18.43 -1.09 9.69
C LYS A 123 -17.01 -1.63 9.49
N LEU A 124 -16.73 -2.85 9.97
CA LEU A 124 -15.42 -3.50 9.88
C LEU A 124 -15.11 -4.03 8.47
N LYS A 125 -15.67 -3.41 7.44
CA LYS A 125 -15.38 -3.70 6.04
C LYS A 125 -15.41 -2.45 5.20
N THR A 126 -14.46 -2.34 4.28
CA THR A 126 -14.47 -1.39 3.17
C THR A 126 -14.30 -2.12 1.85
N THR A 127 -14.68 -1.50 0.76
CA THR A 127 -14.59 -2.12 -0.57
C THR A 127 -13.94 -1.18 -1.57
N ARG A 128 -13.12 -1.72 -2.46
CA ARG A 128 -12.54 -1.01 -3.60
C ARG A 128 -12.75 -1.82 -4.87
N SER A 129 -13.11 -1.16 -5.95
CA SER A 129 -13.30 -1.80 -7.26
C SER A 129 -12.22 -1.40 -8.25
N THR A 130 -12.00 -2.23 -9.26
CA THR A 130 -11.06 -1.95 -10.36
C THR A 130 -11.74 -1.31 -11.57
N SER A 131 -12.98 -0.82 -11.42
CA SER A 131 -13.73 -0.20 -12.53
C SER A 131 -13.10 1.10 -13.04
N ASN A 132 -12.35 1.79 -12.19
CA ASN A 132 -11.75 3.10 -12.48
C ASN A 132 -10.21 3.05 -12.48
N MET A 133 -9.63 2.11 -13.24
CA MET A 133 -8.16 2.01 -13.41
C MET A 133 -7.69 2.81 -14.63
N TYR A 134 -7.56 4.11 -14.47
CA TYR A 134 -6.99 5.00 -15.48
C TYR A 134 -5.58 5.41 -15.09
N LEU A 135 -4.62 5.21 -15.99
CA LEU A 135 -3.23 5.61 -15.84
C LEU A 135 -2.73 6.22 -17.14
N PHE A 136 -1.72 7.07 -17.06
CA PHE A 136 -1.03 7.59 -18.23
C PHE A 136 -0.15 6.49 -18.86
N ASP A 137 -0.19 6.41 -20.19
CA ASP A 137 0.69 5.55 -20.96
C ASP A 137 2.06 6.23 -21.21
N GLU A 138 2.93 5.56 -21.98
CA GLU A 138 4.27 6.08 -22.36
C GLU A 138 4.24 7.38 -23.13
N LYS A 139 3.12 7.70 -23.77
CA LYS A 139 2.90 8.92 -24.54
C LYS A 139 2.20 10.01 -23.73
N GLN A 140 2.06 9.84 -22.43
CA GLN A 140 1.33 10.74 -21.52
C GLN A 140 -0.16 10.88 -21.87
N GLN A 141 -0.74 9.86 -22.51
CA GLN A 141 -2.17 9.80 -22.81
C GLN A 141 -2.88 8.97 -21.75
N LEU A 142 -4.05 9.43 -21.33
CA LEU A 142 -4.88 8.72 -20.36
C LEU A 142 -5.44 7.43 -20.97
N HIS A 143 -5.12 6.30 -20.35
CA HIS A 143 -5.54 4.98 -20.83
C HIS A 143 -6.26 4.22 -19.72
N LYS A 144 -7.37 3.54 -20.07
CA LYS A 144 -8.09 2.64 -19.16
C LYS A 144 -7.51 1.24 -19.25
N TYR A 145 -7.04 0.73 -18.12
CA TYR A 145 -6.55 -0.65 -18.00
C TYR A 145 -7.63 -1.54 -17.39
N HIS A 146 -7.75 -2.76 -17.89
CA HIS A 146 -8.74 -3.72 -17.39
C HIS A 146 -8.16 -4.61 -16.29
N THR A 147 -6.88 -4.90 -16.36
CA THR A 147 -6.18 -5.75 -15.38
C THR A 147 -4.86 -5.11 -14.94
N VAL A 148 -4.40 -5.49 -13.74
CA VAL A 148 -3.10 -5.03 -13.21
C VAL A 148 -1.95 -5.61 -14.04
N GLU A 149 -2.13 -6.83 -14.54
CA GLU A 149 -1.17 -7.51 -15.42
C GLU A 149 -0.93 -6.74 -16.72
N ASP A 150 -1.95 -6.09 -17.27
CA ASP A 150 -1.81 -5.25 -18.49
C ASP A 150 -0.95 -4.02 -18.22
N ILE A 151 -1.07 -3.42 -17.03
CA ILE A 151 -0.22 -2.30 -16.60
C ILE A 151 1.24 -2.77 -16.54
N ILE A 152 1.50 -3.92 -15.91
CA ILE A 152 2.85 -4.47 -15.79
C ILE A 152 3.44 -4.79 -17.15
N LYS A 153 2.66 -5.43 -18.05
CA LYS A 153 3.12 -5.78 -19.41
C LYS A 153 3.48 -4.54 -20.22
N LYS A 154 2.73 -3.45 -20.09
CA LYS A 154 3.05 -2.18 -20.78
C LYS A 154 4.26 -1.47 -20.16
N TYR A 155 4.40 -1.50 -18.85
CA TYR A 155 5.49 -0.84 -18.13
C TYR A 155 6.84 -1.54 -18.31
N TYR A 156 6.86 -2.87 -18.41
CA TYR A 156 8.08 -3.66 -18.48
C TYR A 156 9.07 -3.25 -19.59
N PRO A 157 8.65 -3.11 -20.88
CA PRO A 157 9.59 -2.74 -21.94
C PRO A 157 10.19 -1.34 -21.74
N ILE A 158 9.40 -0.39 -21.24
CA ILE A 158 9.84 0.98 -20.95
C ILE A 158 10.91 0.95 -19.84
N ARG A 159 10.64 0.20 -18.78
CA ARG A 159 11.59 0.05 -17.67
C ARG A 159 12.88 -0.62 -18.10
N LEU A 160 12.79 -1.64 -18.94
CA LEU A 160 13.96 -2.34 -19.48
C LEU A 160 14.83 -1.42 -20.33
N MET A 161 14.22 -0.57 -21.17
CA MET A 161 14.93 0.43 -21.96
C MET A 161 15.64 1.44 -21.03
N GLY A 162 14.92 1.98 -20.04
CA GLY A 162 15.51 2.90 -19.07
C GLY A 162 16.68 2.31 -18.28
N TYR A 163 16.69 1.00 -18.01
CA TYR A 163 17.87 0.34 -17.41
C TYR A 163 19.06 0.26 -18.37
N LYS A 164 18.83 0.06 -19.66
CA LYS A 164 19.91 0.07 -20.67
C LYS A 164 20.54 1.46 -20.75
N ASP A 165 19.73 2.51 -20.85
CA ASP A 165 20.18 3.88 -20.92
C ASP A 165 20.96 4.28 -19.64
N ARG A 166 20.46 3.89 -18.48
CA ARG A 166 21.13 4.10 -17.21
C ARG A 166 22.49 3.40 -17.16
N LYS A 167 22.57 2.15 -17.64
CA LYS A 167 23.84 1.42 -17.72
C LYS A 167 24.86 2.16 -18.58
N GLU A 168 24.45 2.61 -19.77
CA GLU A 168 25.34 3.35 -20.68
C GLU A 168 25.83 4.67 -20.05
N TYR A 169 24.92 5.41 -19.41
CA TYR A 169 25.28 6.64 -18.70
C TYR A 169 26.31 6.40 -17.60
N ILE A 170 26.10 5.38 -16.77
CA ILE A 170 27.02 5.03 -15.69
C ILE A 170 28.37 4.62 -16.25
N LEU A 171 28.42 3.81 -17.32
CA LEU A 171 29.68 3.40 -17.97
C LEU A 171 30.45 4.60 -18.52
N LYS A 172 29.77 5.54 -19.18
CA LYS A 172 30.38 6.78 -19.66
C LYS A 172 30.94 7.65 -18.52
N ALA A 173 30.16 7.78 -17.42
CA ALA A 173 30.58 8.55 -16.25
C ALA A 173 31.82 7.92 -15.56
N LEU A 174 31.80 6.59 -15.39
CA LEU A 174 32.94 5.85 -14.82
C LEU A 174 34.20 5.94 -15.70
N SER A 175 34.05 5.81 -17.02
CA SER A 175 35.20 5.95 -17.96
C SER A 175 35.83 7.31 -17.86
N ARG A 176 35.00 8.38 -17.76
CA ARG A 176 35.54 9.75 -17.54
C ARG A 176 36.29 9.86 -16.20
N THR A 177 35.70 9.29 -15.13
CA THR A 177 36.35 9.32 -13.80
C THR A 177 37.66 8.55 -13.80
N ILE A 178 37.70 7.38 -14.43
CA ILE A 178 38.93 6.56 -14.59
C ILE A 178 39.99 7.36 -15.33
N ALA A 179 39.65 8.01 -16.45
CA ALA A 179 40.61 8.83 -17.20
C ALA A 179 41.21 9.97 -16.33
N ILE A 180 40.37 10.67 -15.57
CA ILE A 180 40.82 11.73 -14.67
C ILE A 180 41.76 11.18 -13.58
N LEU A 181 41.36 10.10 -12.92
CA LEU A 181 42.11 9.49 -11.82
C LEU A 181 43.41 8.88 -12.32
N SER A 182 43.42 8.21 -13.50
CA SER A 182 44.60 7.66 -14.12
C SER A 182 45.64 8.77 -14.47
N ASN A 183 45.15 9.89 -15.01
CA ASN A 183 46.05 11.04 -15.30
C ASN A 183 46.61 11.67 -14.02
N LYS A 184 45.78 11.77 -12.94
CA LYS A 184 46.27 12.23 -11.64
C LYS A 184 47.32 11.29 -11.06
N ALA A 185 47.06 9.98 -11.10
CA ALA A 185 48.02 8.98 -10.61
C ALA A 185 49.33 9.00 -11.40
N ARG A 186 49.25 9.12 -12.74
CA ARG A 186 50.43 9.25 -13.60
C ARG A 186 51.22 10.50 -13.27
N PHE A 187 50.55 11.65 -13.12
CA PHE A 187 51.21 12.90 -12.74
C PHE A 187 51.94 12.80 -11.40
N ILE A 188 51.29 12.21 -10.38
CA ILE A 188 51.90 11.99 -9.07
C ILE A 188 53.16 11.09 -9.20
N LYS A 189 53.02 9.98 -9.95
CA LYS A 189 54.12 9.05 -10.17
C LYS A 189 55.33 9.72 -10.87
N GLU A 190 55.07 10.43 -11.96
CA GLU A 190 56.12 11.18 -12.71
C GLU A 190 56.80 12.25 -11.85
N GLN A 191 56.08 12.87 -10.90
CA GLN A 191 56.66 13.80 -9.93
C GLN A 191 57.51 13.08 -8.88
N CYS A 192 57.10 11.89 -8.41
CA CYS A 192 57.88 11.12 -7.42
C CYS A 192 59.12 10.50 -8.03
N ASP A 193 59.09 10.13 -9.30
CA ASP A 193 60.19 9.52 -10.05
C ASP A 193 61.15 10.59 -10.62
N ASP A 194 60.95 11.88 -10.31
CA ASP A 194 61.70 13.06 -10.81
C ASP A 194 61.75 13.15 -12.35
N THR A 195 60.86 12.41 -13.07
CA THR A 195 60.76 12.46 -14.54
C THR A 195 60.08 13.74 -15.01
N LEU A 196 59.24 14.33 -14.17
CA LEU A 196 58.56 15.60 -14.40
C LEU A 196 58.91 16.59 -13.29
N ASP A 197 59.94 17.43 -13.50
CA ASP A 197 60.23 18.46 -12.52
C ASP A 197 59.56 19.80 -12.83
N LEU A 198 58.55 20.12 -11.97
CA LEU A 198 57.78 21.36 -12.04
C LEU A 198 58.27 22.41 -11.03
N ARG A 199 59.33 22.09 -10.25
CA ARG A 199 59.83 23.00 -9.26
C ARG A 199 60.48 24.21 -9.98
N LYS A 200 60.16 25.43 -9.52
CA LYS A 200 60.59 26.69 -10.07
C LYS A 200 60.09 27.07 -11.46
N LYS A 201 59.17 26.35 -12.06
CA LYS A 201 58.54 26.73 -13.34
C LYS A 201 57.34 27.64 -13.12
N LYS A 202 57.20 28.66 -13.99
CA LYS A 202 56.01 29.54 -13.96
C LYS A 202 54.82 28.77 -14.54
N LYS A 203 53.58 29.00 -13.99
CA LYS A 203 52.34 28.34 -14.38
C LYS A 203 52.03 28.42 -15.88
N GLY A 204 52.51 29.43 -16.59
CA GLY A 204 52.32 29.61 -18.04
C GLY A 204 53.32 28.84 -18.92
N VAL A 205 54.29 28.11 -18.32
CA VAL A 205 55.30 27.30 -19.02
C VAL A 205 55.10 25.82 -18.83
N VAL A 206 54.14 25.46 -17.96
CA VAL A 206 53.70 24.09 -17.67
C VAL A 206 52.38 23.83 -18.39
#